data_63784d940fe44f5f5af23d5199fe34d6
#
_entry.id   63784d940fe44f5f5af23d5199fe34d6
#
_cell.length_a   1.000
_cell.length_b   1.000
_cell.length_c   1.000
_cell.angle_alpha   90.00
_cell.angle_beta   90.00
_cell.angle_gamma   90.00
#
_symmetry.space_group_name_H-M   'P 1'
#
loop_
_entity.id
_entity.type
_entity.pdbx_description
1 polymer ?
#
loop_
_entity_poly.entity_id
_entity_poly.type
_entity_poly.pdbx_seq_one_letter_code
_entity_poly.pdbx_strand_id
1 'polypeptide(L)'
;MWCCLVGSEMCIRDRVICSFARSPKSITFKELYENNKIELEVVPQGTLAERIRSAGAGIPGFYTQTSVGTPLAEGKEIKIFDGKEYVLEKSLKADFALIKAETSDRYGNLTYNKTARNFNPIMCMAANQTIVQVKKIEKEENTDPEKIITPGIFVNRVTVVSDPIIESIAIDNGETYP
;
A
#
# COMPACT_ATOMS: atom_id res chain seq x y z
N MET A 1 -3.92 -1.62 8.64
CA MET A 1 -3.03 -1.68 7.46
C MET A 1 -1.61 -1.74 7.98
N TRP A 2 -0.98 -2.88 7.80
CA TRP A 2 0.36 -3.14 8.27
C TRP A 2 1.32 -2.65 7.19
N CYS A 3 2.10 -1.64 7.48
CA CYS A 3 3.26 -1.33 6.67
C CYS A 3 4.26 -2.47 6.93
N CYS A 4 4.42 -3.38 5.98
CA CYS A 4 5.30 -4.51 6.12
C CYS A 4 6.75 -4.01 6.10
N LEU A 5 7.30 -3.79 7.28
CA LEU A 5 8.71 -3.50 7.48
C LEU A 5 9.47 -4.83 7.51
N VAL A 6 9.65 -5.46 6.37
CA VAL A 6 10.60 -6.55 6.26
C VAL A 6 11.99 -5.91 6.19
N GLY A 7 12.69 -5.86 7.32
CA GLY A 7 14.03 -5.34 7.43
C GLY A 7 15.03 -6.47 7.53
N SER A 8 15.74 -6.78 6.47
CA SER A 8 17.12 -7.22 6.65
C SER A 8 18.01 -5.96 6.77
N GLU A 9 19.13 -6.05 7.45
CA GLU A 9 20.09 -4.96 7.64
C GLU A 9 20.61 -4.34 6.32
N MET A 10 20.29 -4.93 5.19
CA MET A 10 20.69 -4.49 3.85
C MET A 10 19.66 -3.59 3.13
N CYS A 11 18.47 -3.39 3.70
CA CYS A 11 17.49 -2.47 3.09
C CYS A 11 17.74 -1.04 3.57
N ILE A 12 18.37 -0.23 2.73
CA ILE A 12 18.44 1.21 2.93
C ILE A 12 17.02 1.75 2.73
N ARG A 13 16.38 2.16 3.81
CA ARG A 13 15.09 2.82 3.77
C ARG A 13 15.28 4.25 4.15
N ASP A 14 15.25 5.11 3.15
CA ASP A 14 15.46 6.54 3.38
C ASP A 14 14.18 7.22 3.85
N ARG A 15 13.01 6.69 3.45
CA ARG A 15 11.71 7.30 3.72
C ARG A 15 10.58 6.28 3.87
N VAL A 16 9.71 6.51 4.84
CA VAL A 16 8.43 5.78 5.01
C VAL A 16 7.27 6.74 4.83
N ILE A 17 6.36 6.41 3.92
CA ILE A 17 5.10 7.14 3.70
C ILE A 17 3.96 6.26 4.21
N CYS A 18 3.26 6.70 5.23
CA CYS A 18 2.17 5.93 5.81
C CYS A 18 1.15 6.81 6.51
N SER A 19 -0.02 6.25 6.78
CA SER A 19 -1.06 6.94 7.56
C SER A 19 -0.91 6.73 9.07
N PHE A 20 -0.19 5.70 9.48
CA PHE A 20 0.03 5.35 10.87
C PHE A 20 1.33 4.56 11.01
N ALA A 21 2.35 5.18 11.61
CA ALA A 21 3.70 4.63 11.67
C ALA A 21 3.97 3.74 12.89
N ARG A 22 3.09 3.78 13.91
CA ARG A 22 3.36 3.12 15.19
C ARG A 22 2.61 1.79 15.29
N SER A 23 3.38 0.70 15.48
CA SER A 23 2.86 -0.55 16.03
C SER A 23 3.41 -0.73 17.46
N PRO A 24 2.62 -1.19 18.43
CA PRO A 24 3.08 -1.38 19.81
C PRO A 24 4.32 -2.29 19.95
N LYS A 25 4.52 -3.17 18.98
CA LYS A 25 5.59 -4.17 18.97
C LYS A 25 6.69 -3.89 17.93
N SER A 26 6.62 -2.77 17.20
CA SER A 26 7.63 -2.42 16.18
C SER A 26 8.80 -1.66 16.82
N ILE A 27 9.80 -2.40 17.26
CA ILE A 27 11.03 -1.84 17.88
C ILE A 27 11.91 -1.23 16.80
N THR A 28 12.11 -1.91 15.68
CA THR A 28 13.02 -1.51 14.59
C THR A 28 12.66 -0.14 13.99
N PHE A 29 11.37 0.11 13.71
CA PHE A 29 10.95 1.41 13.18
C PHE A 29 11.26 2.54 14.17
N LYS A 30 10.96 2.31 15.47
CA LYS A 30 11.21 3.29 16.51
C LYS A 30 12.70 3.64 16.60
N GLU A 31 13.58 2.66 16.63
CA GLU A 31 15.03 2.85 16.70
C GLU A 31 15.58 3.61 15.48
N LEU A 32 15.12 3.27 14.27
CA LEU A 32 15.52 3.94 13.05
C LEU A 32 15.07 5.41 13.02
N TYR A 33 13.84 5.67 13.45
CA TYR A 33 13.28 7.02 13.48
C TYR A 33 13.96 7.90 14.56
N GLU A 34 14.12 7.39 15.77
CA GLU A 34 14.79 8.11 16.87
C GLU A 34 16.27 8.40 16.57
N ASN A 35 16.93 7.55 15.79
CA ASN A 35 18.32 7.77 15.34
C ASN A 35 18.43 8.56 14.02
N ASN A 36 17.35 9.16 13.52
CA ASN A 36 17.31 9.91 12.26
C ASN A 36 17.83 9.14 11.04
N LYS A 37 17.66 7.80 11.04
CA LYS A 37 18.04 6.93 9.92
C LYS A 37 16.93 6.73 8.90
N ILE A 38 15.74 7.28 9.15
CA ILE A 38 14.57 7.15 8.31
C ILE A 38 13.74 8.43 8.36
N GLU A 39 13.32 8.92 7.21
CA GLU A 39 12.36 10.01 7.09
C GLU A 39 10.93 9.45 7.20
N LEU A 40 10.08 10.11 7.96
CA LEU A 40 8.67 9.74 8.08
C LEU A 40 7.78 10.82 7.46
N GLU A 41 7.01 10.45 6.45
CA GLU A 41 5.89 11.24 5.94
C GLU A 41 4.56 10.65 6.43
N VAL A 42 3.89 11.35 7.31
CA VAL A 42 2.54 10.97 7.75
C VAL A 42 1.52 11.57 6.80
N VAL A 43 0.67 10.74 6.22
CA VAL A 43 -0.36 11.14 5.26
C VAL A 43 -1.71 10.63 5.75
N PRO A 44 -2.77 11.46 5.81
CA PRO A 44 -4.11 10.97 6.14
C PRO A 44 -4.51 9.79 5.25
N GLN A 45 -5.13 8.77 5.83
CA GLN A 45 -5.41 7.49 5.15
C GLN A 45 -6.13 7.66 3.80
N GLY A 46 -7.17 8.50 3.75
CA GLY A 46 -7.90 8.76 2.52
C GLY A 46 -7.02 9.46 1.47
N THR A 47 -6.19 10.41 1.88
CA THR A 47 -5.25 11.10 1.00
C THR A 47 -4.19 10.13 0.47
N LEU A 48 -3.66 9.23 1.30
CA LEU A 48 -2.72 8.20 0.86
C LEU A 48 -3.34 7.29 -0.19
N ALA A 49 -4.57 6.80 0.05
CA ALA A 49 -5.29 5.98 -0.91
C ALA A 49 -5.49 6.71 -2.24
N GLU A 50 -5.88 7.99 -2.20
CA GLU A 50 -6.12 8.79 -3.40
C GLU A 50 -4.83 9.13 -4.15
N ARG A 51 -3.72 9.37 -3.45
CA ARG A 51 -2.39 9.56 -4.07
C ARG A 51 -1.96 8.32 -4.87
N ILE A 52 -2.19 7.13 -4.32
CA ILE A 52 -1.91 5.84 -4.99
C ILE A 52 -2.87 5.66 -6.16
N ARG A 53 -4.19 5.85 -5.95
CA ARG A 53 -5.19 5.71 -7.01
C ARG A 53 -4.93 6.66 -8.18
N SER A 54 -4.61 7.92 -7.89
CA SER A 54 -4.28 8.94 -8.89
C SER A 54 -3.07 8.53 -9.73
N ALA A 55 -2.04 7.94 -9.11
CA ALA A 55 -0.88 7.44 -9.83
C ALA A 55 -1.27 6.34 -10.83
N GLY A 56 -2.09 5.39 -10.41
CA GLY A 56 -2.60 4.32 -11.27
C GLY A 56 -3.48 4.81 -12.42
N ALA A 57 -4.17 5.93 -12.22
CA ALA A 57 -5.01 6.57 -13.23
C ALA A 57 -4.25 7.56 -14.14
N GLY A 58 -2.93 7.75 -13.94
CA GLY A 58 -2.14 8.72 -14.70
C GLY A 58 -2.40 10.19 -14.30
N ILE A 59 -3.06 10.44 -13.17
CA ILE A 59 -3.35 11.78 -12.65
C ILE A 59 -2.15 12.23 -11.81
N PRO A 60 -1.47 13.37 -12.16
CA PRO A 60 -0.24 13.79 -11.50
C PRO A 60 -0.44 14.29 -10.07
N GLY A 61 -1.65 14.72 -9.72
CA GLY A 61 -2.01 15.24 -8.42
C GLY A 61 -3.46 15.69 -8.38
N PHE A 62 -3.95 16.00 -7.20
CA PHE A 62 -5.33 16.43 -6.97
C PHE A 62 -5.38 17.43 -5.82
N TYR A 63 -6.42 18.26 -5.80
CA TYR A 63 -6.67 19.18 -4.69
C TYR A 63 -7.65 18.57 -3.69
N THR A 64 -7.35 18.71 -2.41
CA THR A 64 -8.19 18.22 -1.30
C THR A 64 -8.29 19.24 -0.18
N GLN A 65 -9.39 19.25 0.54
CA GLN A 65 -9.53 20.03 1.77
C GLN A 65 -8.85 19.37 2.98
N THR A 66 -8.52 18.09 2.86
CA THR A 66 -7.86 17.34 3.93
C THR A 66 -6.48 17.97 4.19
N SER A 67 -6.17 18.21 5.43
CA SER A 67 -4.92 18.83 5.91
C SER A 67 -4.83 20.35 5.78
N VAL A 68 -5.81 21.05 5.20
CA VAL A 68 -5.85 22.53 5.20
C VAL A 68 -5.76 23.04 6.65
N GLY A 69 -4.89 24.03 6.88
CA GLY A 69 -4.68 24.63 8.21
C GLY A 69 -3.91 23.76 9.20
N THR A 70 -3.30 22.68 8.76
CA THR A 70 -2.46 21.81 9.60
C THR A 70 -1.00 21.82 9.13
N PRO A 71 -0.04 21.38 9.97
CA PRO A 71 1.37 21.26 9.56
C PRO A 71 1.58 20.37 8.34
N LEU A 72 0.65 19.45 8.03
CA LEU A 72 0.72 18.57 6.85
C LEU A 72 0.53 19.32 5.52
N ALA A 73 0.03 20.56 5.56
CA ALA A 73 -0.11 21.45 4.40
C ALA A 73 1.13 22.31 4.14
N GLU A 74 2.08 22.37 5.07
CA GLU A 74 3.27 23.22 4.93
C GLU A 74 4.08 22.84 3.68
N GLY A 75 4.47 23.88 2.92
CA GLY A 75 5.24 23.72 1.68
C GLY A 75 4.45 23.18 0.48
N LYS A 76 3.14 22.93 0.62
CA LYS A 76 2.28 22.51 -0.48
C LYS A 76 1.54 23.69 -1.10
N GLU A 77 1.23 23.59 -2.39
CA GLU A 77 0.42 24.57 -3.10
C GLU A 77 -1.01 24.59 -2.54
N ILE A 78 -1.53 25.79 -2.29
CA ILE A 78 -2.92 26.01 -1.86
C ILE A 78 -3.67 26.72 -2.97
N LYS A 79 -4.88 26.25 -3.29
CA LYS A 79 -5.79 26.88 -4.24
C LYS A 79 -7.18 27.06 -3.64
N ILE A 80 -7.85 28.13 -4.06
CA ILE A 80 -9.22 28.42 -3.63
C ILE A 80 -10.19 28.01 -4.74
N PHE A 81 -11.15 27.16 -4.40
CA PHE A 81 -12.28 26.81 -5.25
C PHE A 81 -13.57 27.08 -4.47
N ASP A 82 -14.49 27.83 -5.05
CA ASP A 82 -15.78 28.18 -4.45
C ASP A 82 -15.65 28.75 -3.02
N GLY A 83 -14.63 29.62 -2.80
CA GLY A 83 -14.38 30.25 -1.52
C GLY A 83 -13.75 29.34 -0.45
N LYS A 84 -13.36 28.11 -0.77
CA LYS A 84 -12.72 27.16 0.13
C LYS A 84 -11.29 26.86 -0.30
N GLU A 85 -10.41 26.72 0.67
CA GLU A 85 -9.02 26.33 0.44
C GLU A 85 -8.85 24.83 0.22
N TYR A 86 -7.94 24.49 -0.68
CA TYR A 86 -7.55 23.14 -1.03
C TYR A 86 -6.03 23.04 -1.12
N VAL A 87 -5.49 21.94 -0.67
CA VAL A 87 -4.07 21.61 -0.75
C VAL A 87 -3.82 20.67 -1.93
N LEU A 88 -2.77 20.93 -2.70
CA LEU A 88 -2.33 20.03 -3.76
C LEU A 88 -1.61 18.83 -3.16
N GLU A 89 -2.12 17.64 -3.43
CA GLU A 89 -1.47 16.37 -3.15
C GLU A 89 -0.96 15.73 -4.46
N LYS A 90 0.33 15.39 -4.47
CA LYS A 90 0.95 14.72 -5.63
C LYS A 90 0.64 13.24 -5.61
N SER A 91 0.47 12.64 -6.79
CA SER A 91 0.30 11.20 -6.94
C SER A 91 1.53 10.43 -6.43
N LEU A 92 1.32 9.20 -5.95
CA LEU A 92 2.36 8.34 -5.41
C LEU A 92 2.51 7.09 -6.29
N LYS A 93 3.55 7.10 -7.14
CA LYS A 93 3.98 5.95 -7.95
C LYS A 93 4.98 5.10 -7.19
N ALA A 94 5.07 3.82 -7.55
CA ALA A 94 6.07 2.90 -7.03
C ALA A 94 6.71 2.08 -8.15
N ASP A 95 7.94 1.62 -7.93
CA ASP A 95 8.59 0.68 -8.85
C ASP A 95 8.02 -0.72 -8.66
N PHE A 96 7.73 -1.10 -7.41
CA PHE A 96 7.19 -2.40 -7.07
C PHE A 96 5.97 -2.28 -6.15
N ALA A 97 4.95 -3.09 -6.42
CA ALA A 97 3.85 -3.36 -5.49
C ALA A 97 3.92 -4.82 -5.01
N LEU A 98 3.95 -5.00 -3.70
CA LEU A 98 3.86 -6.32 -3.07
C LEU A 98 2.44 -6.51 -2.57
N ILE A 99 1.72 -7.42 -3.19
CA ILE A 99 0.27 -7.56 -3.05
C ILE A 99 -0.09 -8.91 -2.46
N LYS A 100 -1.10 -8.92 -1.59
CA LYS A 100 -1.72 -10.15 -1.09
C LYS A 100 -3.14 -10.25 -1.61
N ALA A 101 -3.39 -11.27 -2.44
CA ALA A 101 -4.72 -11.59 -2.95
C ALA A 101 -5.20 -12.95 -2.42
N GLU A 102 -6.45 -13.29 -2.63
CA GLU A 102 -7.01 -14.60 -2.22
C GLU A 102 -6.69 -15.65 -3.26
N THR A 103 -7.09 -15.40 -4.51
CA THR A 103 -6.81 -16.29 -5.64
C THR A 103 -6.42 -15.50 -6.87
N SER A 104 -5.77 -16.17 -7.81
CA SER A 104 -5.53 -15.71 -9.17
C SER A 104 -6.01 -16.76 -10.17
N ASP A 105 -6.42 -16.33 -11.34
CA ASP A 105 -6.52 -17.24 -12.48
C ASP A 105 -5.18 -17.31 -13.25
N ARG A 106 -5.15 -18.04 -14.34
CA ARG A 106 -3.95 -18.19 -15.20
C ARG A 106 -3.54 -16.89 -15.91
N TYR A 107 -4.45 -15.94 -16.03
CA TYR A 107 -4.21 -14.63 -16.66
C TYR A 107 -3.77 -13.56 -15.66
N GLY A 108 -3.71 -13.90 -14.36
CA GLY A 108 -3.35 -12.97 -13.32
C GLY A 108 -4.51 -12.10 -12.79
N ASN A 109 -5.75 -12.43 -13.15
CA ASN A 109 -6.91 -11.76 -12.57
C ASN A 109 -7.05 -12.15 -11.09
N LEU A 110 -7.28 -11.15 -10.23
CA LEU A 110 -7.23 -11.35 -8.79
C LEU A 110 -8.59 -11.22 -8.12
N THR A 111 -8.80 -12.09 -7.14
CA THR A 111 -9.86 -11.95 -6.15
C THR A 111 -9.26 -11.63 -4.78
N TYR A 112 -10.04 -11.03 -3.91
CA TYR A 112 -9.59 -10.65 -2.57
C TYR A 112 -10.57 -11.11 -1.52
N ASN A 113 -10.06 -11.36 -0.32
CA ASN A 113 -10.86 -11.71 0.84
C ASN A 113 -10.72 -10.62 1.92
N LYS A 114 -11.85 -10.20 2.49
CA LYS A 114 -11.93 -9.24 3.61
C LYS A 114 -11.13 -7.96 3.32
N THR A 115 -10.30 -7.56 4.28
CA THR A 115 -9.52 -6.30 4.26
C THR A 115 -8.43 -6.24 3.18
N ALA A 116 -8.02 -7.37 2.60
CA ALA A 116 -7.08 -7.38 1.48
C ALA A 116 -7.62 -6.61 0.26
N ARG A 117 -8.94 -6.45 0.14
CA ARG A 117 -9.59 -5.68 -0.92
C ARG A 117 -9.37 -4.15 -0.81
N ASN A 118 -8.87 -3.63 0.31
CA ASN A 118 -8.78 -2.18 0.52
C ASN A 118 -7.73 -1.52 -0.37
N PHE A 119 -6.45 -1.65 -0.05
CA PHE A 119 -5.36 -0.98 -0.75
C PHE A 119 -4.78 -1.78 -1.92
N ASN A 120 -4.80 -3.11 -1.83
CA ASN A 120 -4.13 -3.95 -2.83
C ASN A 120 -4.59 -3.67 -4.28
N PRO A 121 -5.88 -3.50 -4.61
CA PRO A 121 -6.30 -3.20 -5.98
C PRO A 121 -5.70 -1.90 -6.53
N ILE A 122 -5.72 -0.82 -5.76
CA ILE A 122 -5.18 0.47 -6.21
C ILE A 122 -3.65 0.47 -6.29
N MET A 123 -2.97 -0.29 -5.43
CA MET A 123 -1.51 -0.44 -5.46
C MET A 123 -1.05 -1.18 -6.72
N CYS A 124 -1.80 -2.19 -7.17
CA CYS A 124 -1.50 -2.89 -8.43
C CYS A 124 -1.42 -1.93 -9.61
N MET A 125 -2.28 -0.93 -9.66
CA MET A 125 -2.35 0.04 -10.75
C MET A 125 -1.24 1.09 -10.69
N ALA A 126 -0.69 1.36 -9.50
CA ALA A 126 0.22 2.47 -9.25
C ALA A 126 1.70 2.10 -9.39
N ALA A 127 2.02 0.82 -9.57
CA ALA A 127 3.38 0.32 -9.64
C ALA A 127 3.80 -0.05 -11.06
N ASN A 128 5.12 0.05 -11.33
CA ASN A 128 5.70 -0.42 -12.58
C ASN A 128 5.71 -1.95 -12.65
N GLN A 129 5.91 -2.62 -11.51
CA GLN A 129 5.88 -4.07 -11.38
C GLN A 129 5.06 -4.49 -10.17
N THR A 130 4.11 -5.38 -10.39
CA THR A 130 3.25 -5.93 -9.36
C THR A 130 3.57 -7.41 -9.13
N ILE A 131 3.95 -7.74 -7.91
CA ILE A 131 4.22 -9.10 -7.45
C ILE A 131 3.13 -9.49 -6.45
N VAL A 132 2.42 -10.55 -6.75
CA VAL A 132 1.22 -10.96 -6.00
C VAL A 132 1.44 -12.31 -5.32
N GLN A 133 1.17 -12.36 -4.03
CA GLN A 133 1.03 -13.60 -3.28
C GLN A 133 -0.43 -14.02 -3.25
N VAL A 134 -0.72 -15.26 -3.66
CA VAL A 134 -2.05 -15.87 -3.62
C VAL A 134 -2.02 -17.21 -2.89
N LYS A 135 -3.15 -17.65 -2.36
CA LYS A 135 -3.27 -18.99 -1.77
C LYS A 135 -3.28 -20.09 -2.82
N LYS A 136 -3.91 -19.83 -3.97
CA LYS A 136 -4.01 -20.79 -5.08
C LYS A 136 -4.26 -20.08 -6.40
N ILE A 137 -3.92 -20.78 -7.49
CA ILE A 137 -4.32 -20.40 -8.84
C ILE A 137 -5.56 -21.23 -9.19
N GLU A 138 -6.65 -20.55 -9.53
CA GLU A 138 -7.91 -21.18 -9.93
C GLU A 138 -7.84 -21.61 -11.40
N LYS A 139 -8.54 -22.70 -11.71
CA LYS A 139 -8.82 -23.06 -13.11
C LYS A 139 -9.87 -22.10 -13.68
N GLU A 140 -9.82 -21.85 -14.99
CA GLU A 140 -10.76 -20.95 -15.67
C GLU A 140 -12.23 -21.27 -15.39
N GLU A 141 -12.58 -22.55 -15.41
CA GLU A 141 -13.93 -23.06 -15.14
C GLU A 141 -14.49 -22.64 -13.77
N ASN A 142 -13.60 -22.29 -12.82
CA ASN A 142 -13.96 -21.94 -11.45
C ASN A 142 -13.85 -20.43 -11.16
N THR A 143 -13.44 -19.64 -12.15
CA THR A 143 -13.29 -18.19 -11.96
C THR A 143 -14.58 -17.49 -12.37
N ASP A 144 -15.27 -16.92 -11.40
CA ASP A 144 -16.44 -16.08 -11.62
C ASP A 144 -15.97 -14.67 -12.04
N PRO A 145 -16.25 -14.23 -13.28
CA PRO A 145 -15.81 -12.90 -13.73
C PRO A 145 -16.29 -11.74 -12.86
N GLU A 146 -17.46 -11.87 -12.24
CA GLU A 146 -18.03 -10.84 -11.37
C GLU A 146 -17.26 -10.69 -10.04
N LYS A 147 -16.45 -11.67 -9.67
CA LYS A 147 -15.59 -11.63 -8.49
C LYS A 147 -14.19 -11.09 -8.75
N ILE A 148 -13.83 -10.86 -10.00
CA ILE A 148 -12.55 -10.27 -10.37
C ILE A 148 -12.53 -8.79 -9.96
N ILE A 149 -11.57 -8.44 -9.13
CA ILE A 149 -11.40 -7.05 -8.64
C ILE A 149 -10.22 -6.37 -9.32
N THR A 150 -9.12 -7.08 -9.50
CA THR A 150 -7.95 -6.56 -10.22
C THR A 150 -7.75 -7.36 -11.50
N PRO A 151 -7.86 -6.73 -12.68
CA PRO A 151 -7.53 -7.36 -13.95
C PRO A 151 -6.06 -7.75 -14.03
N GLY A 152 -5.77 -8.88 -14.68
CA GLY A 152 -4.41 -9.41 -14.83
C GLY A 152 -3.43 -8.48 -15.57
N ILE A 153 -3.91 -7.52 -16.33
CA ILE A 153 -3.07 -6.51 -17.00
C ILE A 153 -2.20 -5.70 -16.04
N PHE A 154 -2.59 -5.61 -14.76
CA PHE A 154 -1.84 -4.92 -13.72
C PHE A 154 -0.92 -5.84 -12.92
N VAL A 155 -0.82 -7.11 -13.30
CA VAL A 155 -0.08 -8.14 -12.55
C VAL A 155 1.07 -8.67 -13.39
N ASN A 156 2.29 -8.56 -12.87
CA ASN A 156 3.48 -9.04 -13.56
C ASN A 156 3.91 -10.43 -13.09
N ARG A 157 3.72 -10.74 -11.81
CA ARG A 157 4.11 -12.03 -11.22
C ARG A 157 3.10 -12.49 -10.18
N VAL A 158 2.80 -13.78 -10.19
CA VAL A 158 1.97 -14.44 -9.18
C VAL A 158 2.79 -15.54 -8.52
N THR A 159 2.81 -15.55 -7.19
CA THR A 159 3.45 -16.58 -6.36
C THR A 159 2.41 -17.25 -5.50
N VAL A 160 2.36 -18.59 -5.54
CA VAL A 160 1.45 -19.35 -4.68
C VAL A 160 2.11 -19.58 -3.33
N VAL A 161 1.44 -19.15 -2.27
CA VAL A 161 1.80 -19.42 -0.88
C VAL A 161 0.55 -19.93 -0.18
N SER A 162 0.42 -21.26 -0.11
CA SER A 162 -0.79 -21.92 0.41
C SER A 162 -1.01 -21.64 1.88
N ASP A 163 0.08 -21.52 2.62
CA ASP A 163 0.07 -21.28 4.08
C ASP A 163 0.93 -20.04 4.41
N PRO A 164 0.40 -18.84 4.21
CA PRO A 164 1.14 -17.62 4.47
C PRO A 164 1.29 -17.39 5.98
N ILE A 165 2.48 -17.02 6.40
CA ILE A 165 2.72 -16.60 7.79
C ILE A 165 1.81 -15.41 8.11
N ILE A 166 1.12 -15.50 9.22
CA ILE A 166 0.30 -14.42 9.77
C ILE A 166 1.09 -13.75 10.87
N GLU A 167 1.65 -12.60 10.59
CA GLU A 167 2.53 -11.85 11.48
C GLU A 167 1.93 -11.64 12.88
N SER A 168 0.63 -11.32 12.98
CA SER A 168 -0.02 -11.15 14.27
C SER A 168 0.00 -12.41 15.13
N ILE A 169 -0.15 -13.58 14.51
CA ILE A 169 -0.10 -14.87 15.21
C ILE A 169 1.33 -15.18 15.64
N ALA A 170 2.31 -14.97 14.77
CA ALA A 170 3.72 -15.16 15.08
C ALA A 170 4.16 -14.28 16.27
N ILE A 171 3.78 -13.00 16.27
CA ILE A 171 4.07 -12.08 17.36
C ILE A 171 3.37 -12.52 18.66
N ASP A 172 2.12 -12.96 18.60
CA ASP A 172 1.37 -13.43 19.79
C ASP A 172 1.98 -14.71 20.35
N ASN A 173 2.62 -15.54 19.52
CA ASN A 173 3.38 -16.71 19.91
C ASN A 173 4.80 -16.38 20.43
N GLY A 174 5.20 -15.12 20.46
CA GLY A 174 6.53 -14.70 20.92
C GLY A 174 7.63 -14.86 19.86
N GLU A 175 7.27 -15.12 18.61
CA GLU A 175 8.22 -15.19 17.50
C GLU A 175 8.70 -13.77 17.13
N THR A 176 10.00 -13.59 17.00
CA THR A 176 10.60 -12.36 16.50
C THR A 176 10.74 -12.46 15.00
N TYR A 177 10.20 -11.47 14.29
CA TYR A 177 10.47 -11.30 12.87
C TYR A 177 11.85 -10.67 12.68
N PRO A 178 12.65 -11.20 11.73
CA PRO A 178 13.94 -10.63 11.40
C PRO A 178 13.86 -9.22 10.80
#